data_c3b8547961af51b70374c4d83bd54ce2
#
_entry.id   c3b8547961af51b70374c4d83bd54ce2
#
_cell.length_a   1.000
_cell.length_b   1.000
_cell.length_c   1.000
_cell.angle_alpha   90.00
_cell.angle_beta   90.00
_cell.angle_gamma   90.00
#
_symmetry.space_group_name_H-M   'P 1'
#
loop_
_entity.id
_entity.type
_entity.pdbx_description
1 polymer ?
#
loop_
_entity_poly.entity_id
_entity_poly.type
_entity_poly.pdbx_seq_one_letter_code
_entity_poly.pdbx_strand_id
1 'polypeptide(L)'
;MMCHSVEVVRFLLSDPQKPRSSVRPTKITAHIHSLKWSRPEYVQMLKDTMGPEVDYAKRPSEDFARATIEYVDEAGHPLIGEVTTSWSFVGAGLRLSMELLGPEYSFSHNSLNTGSQLFLSRRVVGKTGEDLVEKQNAEQGQMPILGNEAAEYGYEAENRHFVQCFREGKPPALTFDDGFEVVQILMAAYMSAEQGRTLDFPPPGLDTFVPAVAQGTWKP
;
A
#
# COMPACT_ATOMS: atom_id res chain seq x y z
N MET A 1 3.82 2.05 1.92
CA MET A 1 3.21 1.24 0.84
C MET A 1 1.72 1.47 0.70
N MET A 2 0.97 1.41 1.78
CA MET A 2 -0.50 1.53 1.69
C MET A 2 -1.00 2.87 1.09
N CYS A 3 -0.21 3.95 1.14
CA CYS A 3 -0.55 5.23 0.52
C CYS A 3 -0.83 5.11 -0.98
N HIS A 4 -0.01 4.37 -1.72
CA HIS A 4 -0.25 4.12 -3.15
C HIS A 4 -1.56 3.38 -3.38
N SER A 5 -1.82 2.32 -2.60
CA SER A 5 -3.05 1.53 -2.74
C SER A 5 -4.30 2.34 -2.41
N VAL A 6 -4.25 3.18 -1.38
CA VAL A 6 -5.36 4.08 -1.01
C VAL A 6 -5.63 5.08 -2.13
N GLU A 7 -4.58 5.73 -2.68
CA GLU A 7 -4.78 6.70 -3.75
C GLU A 7 -5.22 6.06 -5.06
N VAL A 8 -4.73 4.86 -5.40
CA VAL A 8 -5.23 4.12 -6.57
C VAL A 8 -6.72 3.82 -6.45
N VAL A 9 -7.20 3.41 -5.26
CA VAL A 9 -8.64 3.21 -5.03
C VAL A 9 -9.41 4.51 -5.22
N ARG A 10 -8.96 5.61 -4.62
CA ARG A 10 -9.60 6.93 -4.78
C ARG A 10 -9.62 7.35 -6.25
N PHE A 11 -8.51 7.15 -6.96
CA PHE A 11 -8.40 7.43 -8.39
C PHE A 11 -9.43 6.64 -9.21
N LEU A 12 -9.53 5.33 -8.98
CA LEU A 12 -10.43 4.45 -9.74
C LEU A 12 -11.92 4.70 -9.43
N LEU A 13 -12.24 5.12 -8.21
CA LEU A 13 -13.61 5.45 -7.80
C LEU A 13 -14.05 6.86 -8.24
N SER A 14 -13.10 7.76 -8.54
CA SER A 14 -13.40 9.14 -8.91
C SER A 14 -13.67 9.28 -10.41
N ASP A 15 -14.56 10.21 -10.77
CA ASP A 15 -14.70 10.66 -12.14
C ASP A 15 -13.39 11.38 -12.57
N PRO A 16 -12.75 10.99 -13.69
CA PRO A 16 -11.52 11.63 -14.17
C PRO A 16 -11.65 13.14 -14.45
N GLN A 17 -12.86 13.63 -14.64
CA GLN A 17 -13.15 15.06 -14.91
C GLN A 17 -13.44 15.86 -13.64
N LYS A 18 -13.47 15.21 -12.48
CA LYS A 18 -13.77 15.81 -11.19
C LYS A 18 -12.58 15.76 -10.24
N PRO A 19 -12.52 16.65 -9.24
CA PRO A 19 -11.52 16.57 -8.18
C PRO A 19 -11.70 15.29 -7.35
N ARG A 20 -10.64 14.80 -6.72
CA ARG A 20 -10.68 13.62 -5.84
C ARG A 20 -11.66 13.79 -4.68
N SER A 21 -11.89 15.01 -4.21
CA SER A 21 -12.89 15.34 -3.19
C SER A 21 -14.33 15.04 -3.56
N SER A 22 -14.60 14.72 -4.84
CA SER A 22 -15.92 14.24 -5.29
C SER A 22 -16.29 12.86 -4.72
N VAL A 23 -15.28 12.11 -4.24
CA VAL A 23 -15.45 10.83 -3.55
C VAL A 23 -14.88 10.98 -2.13
N ARG A 24 -15.76 10.98 -1.13
CA ARG A 24 -15.39 11.26 0.26
C ARG A 24 -15.43 10.00 1.10
N PRO A 25 -14.39 9.70 1.89
CA PRO A 25 -14.42 8.61 2.86
C PRO A 25 -15.43 8.92 3.97
N THR A 26 -16.13 7.88 4.42
CA THR A 26 -17.16 7.98 5.48
C THR A 26 -16.87 7.06 6.66
N LYS A 27 -16.28 5.89 6.39
CA LYS A 27 -15.89 4.93 7.43
C LYS A 27 -14.63 4.19 7.05
N ILE A 28 -13.93 3.68 8.06
CA ILE A 28 -12.73 2.86 7.88
C ILE A 28 -12.69 1.71 8.88
N THR A 29 -12.33 0.54 8.38
CA THR A 29 -11.99 -0.65 9.18
C THR A 29 -10.62 -1.15 8.73
N ALA A 30 -9.70 -1.38 9.66
CA ALA A 30 -8.37 -1.84 9.30
C ALA A 30 -7.83 -2.92 10.22
N HIS A 31 -6.93 -3.74 9.67
CA HIS A 31 -6.11 -4.72 10.36
C HIS A 31 -4.65 -4.47 10.02
N ILE A 32 -3.83 -4.30 11.03
CA ILE A 32 -2.39 -4.02 10.89
C ILE A 32 -1.65 -5.01 11.80
N HIS A 33 -0.72 -5.76 11.24
CA HIS A 33 -0.02 -6.84 11.93
C HIS A 33 1.44 -6.92 11.54
N SER A 34 2.23 -7.58 12.41
CA SER A 34 3.54 -8.11 12.08
C SER A 34 3.41 -9.64 11.93
N LEU A 35 3.37 -10.11 10.69
CA LEU A 35 3.15 -11.54 10.38
C LEU A 35 4.46 -12.31 10.26
N LYS A 36 5.48 -11.68 9.67
CA LYS A 36 6.80 -12.28 9.44
C LYS A 36 7.83 -11.75 10.44
N TRP A 37 7.93 -10.44 10.57
CA TRP A 37 9.00 -9.79 11.32
C TRP A 37 8.88 -9.92 12.85
N SER A 38 7.74 -10.40 13.37
CA SER A 38 7.60 -10.77 14.80
C SER A 38 8.15 -12.15 15.14
N ARG A 39 8.48 -12.98 14.15
CA ARG A 39 8.96 -14.35 14.37
C ARG A 39 10.47 -14.37 14.64
N PRO A 40 10.93 -15.07 15.69
CA PRO A 40 12.32 -15.00 16.13
C PRO A 40 13.36 -15.30 15.04
N GLU A 41 13.08 -16.26 14.17
CA GLU A 41 13.99 -16.64 13.08
C GLU A 41 14.19 -15.53 12.04
N TYR A 42 13.15 -14.73 11.76
CA TYR A 42 13.24 -13.60 10.84
C TYR A 42 13.85 -12.37 11.52
N VAL A 43 13.55 -12.15 12.80
CA VAL A 43 14.21 -11.09 13.59
C VAL A 43 15.73 -11.31 13.58
N GLN A 44 16.17 -12.54 13.85
CA GLN A 44 17.60 -12.84 13.84
C GLN A 44 18.22 -12.69 12.45
N MET A 45 17.55 -13.19 11.43
CA MET A 45 18.01 -13.05 10.05
C MET A 45 18.20 -11.57 9.65
N LEU A 46 17.28 -10.69 10.05
CA LEU A 46 17.39 -9.26 9.74
C LEU A 46 18.57 -8.60 10.46
N LYS A 47 18.83 -8.97 11.73
CA LYS A 47 20.02 -8.51 12.45
C LYS A 47 21.31 -8.95 11.77
N ASP A 48 21.34 -10.19 11.27
CA ASP A 48 22.52 -10.75 10.62
C ASP A 48 22.77 -10.11 9.23
N THR A 49 21.72 -9.71 8.54
CA THR A 49 21.82 -9.20 7.16
C THR A 49 21.84 -7.67 7.05
N MET A 50 21.13 -6.97 7.93
CA MET A 50 20.96 -5.51 7.88
C MET A 50 21.68 -4.78 9.01
N GLY A 51 22.17 -5.49 10.01
CA GLY A 51 22.86 -4.94 11.17
C GLY A 51 22.09 -5.09 12.47
N PRO A 52 22.80 -5.11 13.62
CA PRO A 52 22.22 -5.38 14.94
C PRO A 52 21.23 -4.29 15.41
N GLU A 53 21.25 -3.11 14.81
CA GLU A 53 20.32 -2.02 15.08
C GLU A 53 18.91 -2.30 14.54
N VAL A 54 18.77 -3.19 13.55
CA VAL A 54 17.48 -3.63 13.00
C VAL A 54 16.92 -4.75 13.90
N ASP A 55 16.28 -4.35 14.98
CA ASP A 55 15.78 -5.28 16.01
C ASP A 55 14.27 -5.14 16.19
N TYR A 56 13.50 -5.87 15.39
CA TYR A 56 12.04 -5.88 15.50
C TYR A 56 11.50 -6.58 16.75
N ALA A 57 12.34 -7.30 17.53
CA ALA A 57 11.95 -7.77 18.85
C ALA A 57 11.88 -6.62 19.87
N LYS A 58 12.77 -5.61 19.74
CA LYS A 58 12.79 -4.44 20.60
C LYS A 58 11.89 -3.29 20.10
N ARG A 59 11.80 -3.13 18.79
CA ARG A 59 10.98 -2.11 18.13
C ARG A 59 10.16 -2.78 17.04
N PRO A 60 9.04 -3.43 17.39
CA PRO A 60 8.17 -4.05 16.42
C PRO A 60 7.68 -3.04 15.36
N SER A 61 7.60 -3.48 14.12
CA SER A 61 7.00 -2.73 13.03
C SER A 61 6.03 -3.63 12.28
N GLU A 62 5.05 -3.02 11.65
CA GLU A 62 4.09 -3.70 10.80
C GLU A 62 4.72 -4.14 9.48
N ASP A 63 4.34 -5.31 9.01
CA ASP A 63 4.69 -5.85 7.70
C ASP A 63 3.47 -6.23 6.86
N PHE A 64 2.27 -6.06 7.45
CA PHE A 64 0.99 -6.32 6.81
C PHE A 64 -0.04 -5.27 7.23
N ALA A 65 -0.78 -4.76 6.26
CA ALA A 65 -1.95 -3.92 6.50
C ALA A 65 -3.06 -4.23 5.49
N ARG A 66 -4.30 -4.28 5.98
CA ARG A 66 -5.53 -4.35 5.20
C ARG A 66 -6.51 -3.34 5.72
N ALA A 67 -7.19 -2.62 4.82
CA ALA A 67 -8.30 -1.74 5.20
C ALA A 67 -9.45 -1.84 4.20
N THR A 68 -10.67 -1.70 4.72
CA THR A 68 -11.89 -1.42 3.99
C THR A 68 -12.30 0.01 4.29
N ILE A 69 -12.49 0.80 3.25
CA ILE A 69 -12.88 2.21 3.33
C ILE A 69 -14.22 2.36 2.62
N GLU A 70 -15.20 2.83 3.34
CA GLU A 70 -16.49 3.22 2.76
C GLU A 70 -16.38 4.67 2.28
N TYR A 71 -16.84 4.91 1.08
CA TYR A 71 -16.90 6.23 0.46
C TYR A 71 -18.33 6.56 0.05
N VAL A 72 -18.54 7.83 -0.24
CA VAL A 72 -19.78 8.34 -0.83
C VAL A 72 -19.42 9.31 -1.95
N ASP A 73 -20.12 9.21 -3.09
CA ASP A 73 -20.02 10.18 -4.16
C ASP A 73 -20.85 11.46 -3.89
N GLU A 74 -20.79 12.41 -4.82
CA GLU A 74 -21.55 13.67 -4.72
C GLU A 74 -23.09 13.48 -4.75
N ALA A 75 -23.56 12.36 -5.33
CA ALA A 75 -24.97 12.01 -5.37
C ALA A 75 -25.44 11.26 -4.10
N GLY A 76 -24.51 10.89 -3.23
CA GLY A 76 -24.79 10.13 -2.02
C GLY A 76 -24.77 8.59 -2.22
N HIS A 77 -24.30 8.10 -3.36
CA HIS A 77 -24.18 6.66 -3.57
C HIS A 77 -22.99 6.09 -2.81
N PRO A 78 -23.16 4.93 -2.15
CA PRO A 78 -22.07 4.28 -1.43
C PRO A 78 -21.08 3.62 -2.40
N LEU A 79 -19.79 3.72 -2.07
CA LEU A 79 -18.69 3.07 -2.78
C LEU A 79 -17.80 2.38 -1.76
N ILE A 80 -17.22 1.23 -2.12
CA ILE A 80 -16.35 0.46 -1.22
C ILE A 80 -14.98 0.34 -1.85
N GLY A 81 -13.95 0.69 -1.10
CA GLY A 81 -12.56 0.46 -1.44
C GLY A 81 -11.90 -0.53 -0.48
N GLU A 82 -11.28 -1.57 -0.98
CA GLU A 82 -10.47 -2.49 -0.20
C GLU A 82 -9.01 -2.40 -0.62
N VAL A 83 -8.12 -2.30 0.36
CA VAL A 83 -6.68 -2.23 0.13
C VAL A 83 -5.95 -3.24 1.00
N THR A 84 -4.96 -3.89 0.42
CA THR A 84 -4.06 -4.79 1.16
C THR A 84 -2.63 -4.53 0.72
N THR A 85 -1.72 -4.39 1.67
CA THR A 85 -0.29 -4.26 1.42
C THR A 85 0.50 -5.14 2.36
N SER A 86 1.63 -5.66 1.90
CA SER A 86 2.52 -6.45 2.74
C SER A 86 3.96 -6.38 2.26
N TRP A 87 4.89 -6.35 3.23
CA TRP A 87 6.32 -6.58 3.05
C TRP A 87 6.74 -8.00 3.40
N SER A 88 5.82 -8.79 3.97
CA SER A 88 6.13 -10.11 4.50
C SER A 88 6.03 -11.24 3.48
N PHE A 89 5.33 -11.02 2.39
CA PHE A 89 5.10 -12.05 1.38
C PHE A 89 6.19 -12.04 0.32
N VAL A 90 6.70 -13.22 0.05
CA VAL A 90 7.67 -13.43 -1.03
C VAL A 90 6.94 -13.65 -2.34
N GLY A 91 7.41 -13.00 -3.39
CA GLY A 91 6.82 -13.10 -4.73
C GLY A 91 7.82 -12.77 -5.83
N ALA A 92 7.35 -12.75 -7.05
CA ALA A 92 8.18 -12.58 -8.24
C ALA A 92 8.51 -11.10 -8.58
N GLY A 93 8.51 -10.22 -7.62
CA GLY A 93 8.72 -8.78 -7.78
C GLY A 93 7.56 -7.97 -7.19
N LEU A 94 7.53 -6.67 -7.45
CA LEU A 94 6.45 -5.81 -6.97
C LEU A 94 5.15 -6.15 -7.70
N ARG A 95 4.27 -6.86 -7.01
CA ARG A 95 2.96 -7.20 -7.53
C ARG A 95 1.96 -6.10 -7.21
N LEU A 96 1.48 -5.45 -8.24
CA LEU A 96 0.32 -4.56 -8.21
C LEU A 96 -0.86 -5.30 -8.82
N SER A 97 -1.90 -5.57 -8.04
CA SER A 97 -3.13 -6.16 -8.54
C SER A 97 -4.32 -5.34 -8.07
N MET A 98 -5.27 -5.14 -8.96
CA MET A 98 -6.49 -4.39 -8.69
C MET A 98 -7.67 -5.00 -9.43
N GLU A 99 -8.84 -4.85 -8.84
CA GLU A 99 -10.12 -5.20 -9.43
C GLU A 99 -11.09 -4.04 -9.18
N LEU A 100 -11.85 -3.69 -10.20
CA LEU A 100 -12.88 -2.67 -10.11
C LEU A 100 -14.19 -3.28 -10.61
N LEU A 101 -15.19 -3.27 -9.76
CA LEU A 101 -16.52 -3.82 -10.04
C LEU A 101 -17.54 -2.69 -10.03
N GLY A 102 -18.22 -2.51 -11.13
CA GLY A 102 -19.31 -1.56 -11.27
C GLY A 102 -20.58 -2.25 -11.78
N PRO A 103 -21.72 -1.56 -11.75
CA PRO A 103 -22.99 -2.15 -12.17
C PRO A 103 -23.02 -2.56 -13.65
N GLU A 104 -22.21 -1.90 -14.49
CA GLU A 104 -22.19 -2.11 -15.95
C GLU A 104 -20.81 -2.56 -16.45
N TYR A 105 -19.83 -2.76 -15.56
CA TYR A 105 -18.46 -3.13 -15.94
C TYR A 105 -17.73 -3.89 -14.84
N SER A 106 -16.70 -4.60 -15.26
CA SER A 106 -15.65 -5.10 -14.39
C SER A 106 -14.30 -4.87 -15.05
N PHE A 107 -13.29 -4.58 -14.25
CA PHE A 107 -11.91 -4.43 -14.69
C PHE A 107 -10.99 -5.15 -13.72
N SER A 108 -9.99 -5.85 -14.24
CA SER A 108 -8.93 -6.45 -13.42
C SER A 108 -7.57 -6.18 -14.04
N HIS A 109 -6.58 -5.95 -13.20
CA HIS A 109 -5.19 -5.76 -13.59
C HIS A 109 -4.28 -6.52 -12.64
N ASN A 110 -3.21 -7.09 -13.20
CA ASN A 110 -2.12 -7.65 -12.43
C ASN A 110 -0.82 -7.34 -13.20
N SER A 111 0.08 -6.57 -12.59
CA SER A 111 1.32 -6.14 -13.22
C SER A 111 2.22 -7.30 -13.66
N LEU A 112 2.07 -8.45 -13.05
CA LEU A 112 2.85 -9.63 -13.41
C LEU A 112 2.21 -10.47 -14.53
N ASN A 113 0.90 -10.45 -14.66
CA ASN A 113 0.05 -11.11 -15.69
C ASN A 113 0.61 -12.43 -16.26
N THR A 114 1.09 -13.30 -15.40
CA THR A 114 1.94 -14.43 -15.78
C THR A 114 1.27 -15.80 -15.53
N GLY A 115 -0.03 -15.83 -15.28
CA GLY A 115 -0.79 -17.04 -14.96
C GLY A 115 -0.48 -17.59 -13.56
N SER A 116 -0.58 -18.91 -13.39
CA SER A 116 -0.23 -19.54 -12.11
C SER A 116 1.27 -19.65 -11.95
N GLN A 117 1.81 -19.16 -10.83
CA GLN A 117 3.24 -19.18 -10.54
C GLN A 117 3.52 -19.64 -9.13
N LEU A 118 4.63 -20.37 -8.99
CA LEU A 118 5.22 -20.68 -7.71
C LEU A 118 6.56 -19.95 -7.58
N PHE A 119 6.70 -19.15 -6.55
CA PHE A 119 7.94 -18.50 -6.18
C PHE A 119 8.49 -19.09 -4.88
N LEU A 120 9.75 -19.46 -4.89
CA LEU A 120 10.46 -19.97 -3.72
C LEU A 120 11.48 -18.95 -3.23
N SER A 121 11.53 -18.74 -1.91
CA SER A 121 12.49 -17.81 -1.30
C SER A 121 13.94 -18.29 -1.46
N ARG A 122 14.89 -17.35 -1.37
CA ARG A 122 16.33 -17.67 -1.37
C ARG A 122 16.72 -18.69 -0.33
N ARG A 123 16.07 -18.66 0.83
CA ARG A 123 16.30 -19.62 1.91
C ARG A 123 15.94 -21.06 1.52
N VAL A 124 14.83 -21.21 0.78
CA VAL A 124 14.37 -22.53 0.31
C VAL A 124 15.28 -23.07 -0.78
N VAL A 125 15.79 -22.23 -1.67
CA VAL A 125 16.74 -22.62 -2.72
C VAL A 125 18.21 -22.62 -2.25
N GLY A 126 18.47 -22.41 -0.97
CA GLY A 126 19.81 -22.52 -0.37
C GLY A 126 20.68 -21.27 -0.50
N LYS A 127 20.12 -20.12 -0.86
CA LYS A 127 20.83 -18.83 -0.87
C LYS A 127 20.56 -18.05 0.42
N THR A 128 21.58 -17.30 0.87
CA THR A 128 21.47 -16.41 2.03
C THR A 128 20.98 -15.03 1.59
N GLY A 129 20.31 -14.32 2.48
CA GLY A 129 19.85 -12.96 2.28
C GLY A 129 18.33 -12.80 2.42
N GLU A 130 17.88 -11.55 2.36
CA GLU A 130 16.47 -11.20 2.41
C GLU A 130 15.88 -11.14 1.00
N ASP A 131 14.65 -11.63 0.85
CA ASP A 131 13.87 -11.45 -0.36
C ASP A 131 13.16 -10.10 -0.30
N LEU A 132 13.77 -9.07 -0.90
CA LEU A 132 13.17 -7.75 -1.03
C LEU A 132 12.23 -7.73 -2.24
N VAL A 133 10.95 -7.47 -1.99
CA VAL A 133 9.90 -7.51 -3.03
C VAL A 133 10.16 -6.52 -4.16
N GLU A 134 10.71 -5.34 -3.86
CA GLU A 134 10.92 -4.28 -4.85
C GLU A 134 12.18 -4.42 -5.71
N LYS A 135 13.13 -5.24 -5.29
CA LYS A 135 14.46 -5.32 -5.92
C LYS A 135 14.91 -6.75 -6.20
N GLN A 136 13.97 -7.62 -6.49
CA GLN A 136 14.33 -9.00 -6.82
C GLN A 136 14.94 -9.07 -8.21
N ASN A 137 16.15 -9.57 -8.28
CA ASN A 137 16.74 -9.98 -9.55
C ASN A 137 16.13 -11.31 -10.00
N ALA A 138 15.94 -11.49 -11.31
CA ALA A 138 15.35 -12.68 -11.90
C ALA A 138 16.32 -13.91 -11.85
N GLU A 139 16.90 -14.17 -10.70
CA GLU A 139 17.86 -15.26 -10.50
C GLU A 139 17.25 -16.53 -9.93
N GLN A 140 15.98 -16.49 -9.57
CA GLN A 140 15.34 -17.59 -8.84
C GLN A 140 13.89 -17.79 -9.27
N GLY A 141 13.51 -19.04 -9.43
CA GLY A 141 12.15 -19.41 -9.81
C GLY A 141 11.73 -18.88 -11.19
N GLN A 142 10.44 -18.94 -11.43
CA GLN A 142 9.86 -18.36 -12.65
C GLN A 142 9.54 -16.89 -12.39
N MET A 143 10.35 -16.00 -12.92
CA MET A 143 10.24 -14.56 -12.74
C MET A 143 9.58 -13.92 -13.97
N PRO A 144 8.68 -12.94 -13.81
CA PRO A 144 8.23 -12.14 -14.94
C PRO A 144 9.38 -11.32 -15.49
N ILE A 145 9.44 -11.19 -16.80
CA ILE A 145 10.37 -10.28 -17.46
C ILE A 145 9.67 -8.93 -17.53
N LEU A 146 10.07 -7.99 -16.67
CA LEU A 146 9.68 -6.60 -16.78
C LEU A 146 10.64 -5.92 -17.75
N GLY A 147 10.14 -5.54 -18.93
CA GLY A 147 10.99 -5.01 -20.00
C GLY A 147 11.57 -3.62 -19.67
N ASN A 148 10.83 -2.79 -18.94
CA ASN A 148 11.25 -1.47 -18.48
C ASN A 148 10.51 -1.11 -17.20
N GLU A 149 11.13 -1.34 -16.07
CA GLU A 149 10.55 -1.12 -14.74
C GLU A 149 10.08 0.34 -14.52
N ALA A 150 10.87 1.31 -15.00
CA ALA A 150 10.51 2.74 -14.85
C ALA A 150 9.25 3.12 -15.64
N ALA A 151 9.04 2.53 -16.82
CA ALA A 151 7.85 2.74 -17.63
C ALA A 151 6.64 2.00 -17.06
N GLU A 152 6.83 0.74 -16.62
CA GLU A 152 5.76 -0.10 -16.04
C GLU A 152 5.22 0.48 -14.74
N TYR A 153 6.08 1.05 -13.89
CA TYR A 153 5.67 1.71 -12.65
C TYR A 153 5.26 3.18 -12.82
N GLY A 154 5.29 3.71 -14.04
CA GLY A 154 4.75 5.01 -14.37
C GLY A 154 5.63 6.21 -14.05
N TYR A 155 6.87 6.05 -13.57
CA TYR A 155 7.75 7.16 -13.20
C TYR A 155 7.99 8.16 -14.33
N GLU A 156 8.16 7.69 -15.56
CA GLU A 156 8.34 8.57 -16.71
C GLU A 156 7.07 9.39 -17.02
N ALA A 157 5.92 8.74 -16.98
CA ALA A 157 4.62 9.39 -17.21
C ALA A 157 4.32 10.42 -16.12
N GLU A 158 4.59 10.10 -14.86
CA GLU A 158 4.44 11.00 -13.72
C GLU A 158 5.30 12.25 -13.89
N ASN A 159 6.60 12.08 -14.10
CA ASN A 159 7.52 13.21 -14.26
C ASN A 159 7.13 14.11 -15.45
N ARG A 160 6.75 13.51 -16.58
CA ARG A 160 6.28 14.24 -17.76
C ARG A 160 5.02 15.07 -17.44
N HIS A 161 4.07 14.49 -16.74
CA HIS A 161 2.84 15.16 -16.32
C HIS A 161 3.13 16.37 -15.43
N PHE A 162 3.95 16.21 -14.39
CA PHE A 162 4.32 17.30 -13.50
C PHE A 162 5.04 18.45 -14.25
N VAL A 163 6.03 18.13 -15.09
CA VAL A 163 6.74 19.15 -15.88
C VAL A 163 5.79 19.89 -16.81
N GLN A 164 4.85 19.20 -17.44
CA GLN A 164 3.88 19.83 -18.29
C GLN A 164 2.95 20.76 -17.52
N CYS A 165 2.43 20.32 -16.37
CA CYS A 165 1.57 21.15 -15.51
C CYS A 165 2.31 22.41 -15.05
N PHE A 166 3.57 22.31 -14.63
CA PHE A 166 4.38 23.47 -14.26
C PHE A 166 4.56 24.45 -15.42
N ARG A 167 4.83 23.95 -16.63
CA ARG A 167 4.99 24.81 -17.82
C ARG A 167 3.70 25.53 -18.22
N GLU A 168 2.56 24.91 -17.98
CA GLU A 168 1.25 25.45 -18.34
C GLU A 168 0.60 26.26 -17.19
N GLY A 169 1.21 26.31 -16.03
CA GLY A 169 0.64 26.95 -14.84
C GLY A 169 -0.63 26.31 -14.34
N LYS A 170 -0.79 25.00 -14.57
CA LYS A 170 -1.96 24.22 -14.17
C LYS A 170 -1.64 23.34 -12.96
N PRO A 171 -2.63 23.05 -12.10
CA PRO A 171 -2.45 22.06 -11.04
C PRO A 171 -2.22 20.66 -11.64
N PRO A 172 -1.36 19.83 -11.05
CA PRO A 172 -1.24 18.43 -11.43
C PRO A 172 -2.46 17.62 -11.03
N ALA A 173 -2.56 16.40 -11.56
CA ALA A 173 -3.66 15.48 -11.26
C ALA A 173 -3.73 15.08 -9.78
N LEU A 174 -2.61 15.15 -9.07
CA LEU A 174 -2.51 14.96 -7.62
C LEU A 174 -1.80 16.15 -7.01
N THR A 175 -2.34 16.63 -5.91
CA THR A 175 -1.86 17.79 -5.16
C THR A 175 -1.44 17.39 -3.73
N PHE A 176 -0.89 18.32 -2.98
CA PHE A 176 -0.61 18.11 -1.55
C PHE A 176 -1.88 17.92 -0.73
N ASP A 177 -3.02 18.49 -1.15
CA ASP A 177 -4.31 18.29 -0.47
C ASP A 177 -4.77 16.84 -0.62
N ASP A 178 -4.60 16.24 -1.81
CA ASP A 178 -4.86 14.82 -2.03
C ASP A 178 -3.94 13.95 -1.18
N GLY A 179 -2.65 14.28 -1.12
CA GLY A 179 -1.68 13.61 -0.25
C GLY A 179 -2.03 13.72 1.23
N PHE A 180 -2.51 14.88 1.67
CA PHE A 180 -2.95 15.09 3.04
C PHE A 180 -4.15 14.20 3.40
N GLU A 181 -5.16 14.11 2.53
CA GLU A 181 -6.30 13.23 2.75
C GLU A 181 -5.90 11.74 2.80
N VAL A 182 -4.95 11.32 1.95
CA VAL A 182 -4.38 9.97 2.05
C VAL A 182 -3.73 9.73 3.41
N VAL A 183 -2.95 10.68 3.93
CA VAL A 183 -2.36 10.57 5.27
C VAL A 183 -3.43 10.48 6.34
N GLN A 184 -4.49 11.27 6.27
CA GLN A 184 -5.61 11.17 7.20
C GLN A 184 -6.27 9.79 7.19
N ILE A 185 -6.49 9.21 6.00
CA ILE A 185 -7.03 7.85 5.86
C ILE A 185 -6.08 6.82 6.49
N LEU A 186 -4.77 6.95 6.28
CA LEU A 186 -3.78 6.06 6.87
C LEU A 186 -3.76 6.15 8.40
N MET A 187 -3.81 7.35 8.95
CA MET A 187 -3.86 7.54 10.41
C MET A 187 -5.14 6.99 11.00
N ALA A 188 -6.28 7.17 10.32
CA ALA A 188 -7.56 6.56 10.73
C ALA A 188 -7.52 5.03 10.64
N ALA A 189 -6.77 4.45 9.66
CA ALA A 189 -6.54 3.00 9.59
C ALA A 189 -5.76 2.49 10.82
N TYR A 190 -4.70 3.20 11.24
CA TYR A 190 -4.00 2.86 12.48
C TYR A 190 -4.92 2.96 13.70
N MET A 191 -5.70 4.03 13.82
CA MET A 191 -6.67 4.17 14.92
C MET A 191 -7.68 3.02 14.93
N SER A 192 -8.22 2.66 13.76
CA SER A 192 -9.18 1.55 13.63
C SER A 192 -8.56 0.22 14.06
N ALA A 193 -7.33 -0.07 13.60
CA ALA A 193 -6.61 -1.28 13.96
C ALA A 193 -6.28 -1.35 15.45
N GLU A 194 -5.83 -0.25 16.06
CA GLU A 194 -5.51 -0.18 17.49
C GLU A 194 -6.76 -0.28 18.38
N GLN A 195 -7.89 0.23 17.91
CA GLN A 195 -9.17 0.15 18.64
C GLN A 195 -9.96 -1.13 18.32
N GLY A 196 -9.56 -1.89 17.30
CA GLY A 196 -10.22 -3.13 16.87
C GLY A 196 -11.67 -2.92 16.41
N ARG A 197 -11.99 -1.77 15.82
CA ARG A 197 -13.36 -1.43 15.39
C ARG A 197 -13.38 -0.54 14.16
N THR A 198 -14.54 -0.53 13.48
CA THR A 198 -14.85 0.46 12.45
C THR A 198 -14.97 1.86 13.07
N LEU A 199 -14.41 2.85 12.38
CA LEU A 199 -14.49 4.27 12.74
C LEU A 199 -15.23 5.05 11.67
N ASP A 200 -16.05 6.02 12.10
CA ASP A 200 -16.53 7.07 11.20
C ASP A 200 -15.35 7.96 10.78
N PHE A 201 -15.38 8.49 9.57
CA PHE A 201 -14.29 9.31 9.06
C PHE A 201 -14.74 10.77 8.87
N PRO A 202 -13.92 11.77 9.28
CA PRO A 202 -12.71 11.61 10.10
C PRO A 202 -13.05 11.28 11.58
N PRO A 203 -12.31 10.36 12.21
CA PRO A 203 -12.54 10.05 13.62
C PRO A 203 -12.09 11.21 14.53
N PRO A 204 -12.75 11.42 15.67
CA PRO A 204 -12.34 12.41 16.65
C PRO A 204 -10.89 12.21 17.10
N GLY A 205 -10.12 13.30 17.16
CA GLY A 205 -8.72 13.29 17.60
C GLY A 205 -7.73 12.82 16.54
N LEU A 206 -8.13 12.66 15.28
CA LEU A 206 -7.26 12.24 14.20
C LEU A 206 -6.05 13.18 14.00
N ASP A 207 -6.25 14.47 14.14
CA ASP A 207 -5.24 15.53 13.95
C ASP A 207 -4.10 15.49 14.96
N THR A 208 -4.30 14.87 16.10
CA THR A 208 -3.31 14.72 17.18
C THR A 208 -2.87 13.27 17.41
N PHE A 209 -3.43 12.35 16.63
CA PHE A 209 -3.14 10.93 16.79
C PHE A 209 -1.73 10.56 16.34
N VAL A 210 -1.03 9.84 17.20
CA VAL A 210 0.27 9.24 16.91
C VAL A 210 0.14 7.73 17.08
N PRO A 211 0.37 6.93 16.03
CA PRO A 211 0.27 5.47 16.12
C PRO A 211 1.22 4.87 17.15
N ALA A 212 0.79 3.81 17.83
CA ALA A 212 1.59 3.11 18.83
C ALA A 212 2.93 2.59 18.27
N VAL A 213 2.98 2.21 17.00
CA VAL A 213 4.20 1.82 16.30
C VAL A 213 5.21 2.99 16.25
N ALA A 214 4.75 4.21 15.97
CA ALA A 214 5.61 5.39 15.95
C ALA A 214 6.08 5.80 17.36
N GLN A 215 5.27 5.52 18.38
CA GLN A 215 5.63 5.74 19.78
C GLN A 215 6.56 4.64 20.34
N GLY A 216 6.76 3.53 19.61
CA GLY A 216 7.50 2.36 20.09
C GLY A 216 6.78 1.57 21.20
N THR A 217 5.47 1.75 21.32
CA THR A 217 4.61 1.09 22.32
C THR A 217 3.74 -0.01 21.73
N TRP A 218 3.79 -0.19 20.41
CA TRP A 218 2.97 -1.15 19.70
C TRP A 218 3.34 -2.61 20.08
N LYS A 219 2.31 -3.42 20.27
CA LYS A 219 2.42 -4.86 20.52
C LYS A 219 1.67 -5.56 19.40
N PRO A 220 2.42 -6.21 18.45
CA PRO A 220 1.81 -6.93 17.33
C PRO A 220 1.02 -8.16 17.76
#